data_9119fa37b0289c476b42b46d87cccd15
#
_entry.id   9119fa37b0289c476b42b46d87cccd15
#
_cell.length_a   1.000
_cell.length_b   1.000
_cell.length_c   1.000
_cell.angle_alpha   90.00
_cell.angle_beta   90.00
_cell.angle_gamma   90.00
#
_symmetry.space_group_name_H-M   'P 1'
#
loop_
_entity.id
_entity.type
_entity.pdbx_description
1 polymer ?
#
loop_
_entity_poly.entity_id
_entity_poly.type
_entity_poly.pdbx_seq_one_letter_code
_entity_poly.pdbx_strand_id
1 'polypeptide(L)'
;MSAAADRRRKILDGIAQAADVARRDPAEIELIAVSKGRSSEEIEALIDAGQRDFGENRVQEALAKWADLRERHPEVRLHGIGRLQSNKAAEAVSLFDAIHSLDRSSLLDALVKEGEKADRFSPVYVQVNIGEEEQKGGCAISEVRDLVAAVRASPLPLAGLMAIPPVGVEPSPYFALLAKLARRHDVTGLSMGMSSDYKAAVMLGATAVRVGTAVFED
;
A
#
# COMPACT_ATOMS: atom_id res chain seq x y z
N MET A 1 -20.84 -2.29 20.06
CA MET A 1 -19.61 -2.02 19.27
C MET A 1 -19.89 -0.83 18.38
N SER A 2 -18.88 -0.03 18.03
CA SER A 2 -19.09 1.10 17.12
C SER A 2 -19.27 0.62 15.67
N ALA A 3 -19.94 1.40 14.81
CA ALA A 3 -20.10 1.07 13.40
C ALA A 3 -18.73 0.85 12.70
N ALA A 4 -17.71 1.64 13.06
CA ALA A 4 -16.35 1.47 12.58
C ALA A 4 -15.75 0.09 12.95
N ALA A 5 -15.97 -0.35 14.20
CA ALA A 5 -15.51 -1.68 14.64
C ALA A 5 -16.21 -2.82 13.90
N ASP A 6 -17.50 -2.68 13.62
CA ASP A 6 -18.27 -3.71 12.88
C ASP A 6 -17.83 -3.77 11.41
N ARG A 7 -17.62 -2.63 10.73
CA ARG A 7 -17.09 -2.60 9.36
C ARG A 7 -15.69 -3.21 9.28
N ARG A 8 -14.78 -2.78 10.17
CA ARG A 8 -13.43 -3.34 10.22
C ARG A 8 -13.43 -4.86 10.42
N ARG A 9 -14.23 -5.35 11.38
CA ARG A 9 -14.38 -6.79 11.63
C ARG A 9 -14.87 -7.53 10.40
N LYS A 10 -15.89 -7.02 9.70
CA LYS A 10 -16.41 -7.62 8.45
C LYS A 10 -15.33 -7.78 7.37
N ILE A 11 -14.42 -6.80 7.25
CA ILE A 11 -13.30 -6.88 6.31
C ILE A 11 -12.29 -7.95 6.77
N LEU A 12 -11.92 -7.95 8.06
CA LEU A 12 -11.00 -8.95 8.62
C LEU A 12 -11.56 -10.38 8.49
N ASP A 13 -12.85 -10.57 8.74
CA ASP A 13 -13.53 -11.87 8.53
C ASP A 13 -13.46 -12.28 7.05
N GLY A 14 -13.64 -11.33 6.13
CA GLY A 14 -13.50 -11.58 4.70
C GLY A 14 -12.07 -11.93 4.27
N ILE A 15 -11.07 -11.30 4.88
CA ILE A 15 -9.65 -11.64 4.69
C ILE A 15 -9.38 -13.06 5.22
N ALA A 16 -9.84 -13.37 6.44
CA ALA A 16 -9.67 -14.69 7.05
C ALA A 16 -10.29 -15.80 6.20
N GLN A 17 -11.53 -15.61 5.71
CA GLN A 17 -12.19 -16.56 4.83
C GLN A 17 -11.41 -16.80 3.52
N ALA A 18 -10.92 -15.72 2.88
CA ALA A 18 -10.16 -15.84 1.64
C ALA A 18 -8.78 -16.50 1.87
N ALA A 19 -8.15 -16.21 3.01
CA ALA A 19 -6.89 -16.83 3.43
C ALA A 19 -7.04 -18.32 3.68
N ASP A 20 -8.13 -18.74 4.36
CA ASP A 20 -8.44 -20.14 4.62
C ASP A 20 -8.61 -20.93 3.31
N VAL A 21 -9.38 -20.38 2.35
CA VAL A 21 -9.52 -20.99 1.00
C VAL A 21 -8.16 -21.16 0.32
N ALA A 22 -7.25 -20.20 0.49
CA ALA A 22 -5.90 -20.23 -0.08
C ALA A 22 -4.88 -21.01 0.79
N ARG A 23 -5.30 -21.56 1.93
CA ARG A 23 -4.43 -22.23 2.91
C ARG A 23 -3.27 -21.35 3.39
N ARG A 24 -3.59 -20.09 3.68
CA ARG A 24 -2.65 -19.07 4.18
C ARG A 24 -3.04 -18.64 5.59
N ASP A 25 -2.07 -18.18 6.36
CA ASP A 25 -2.34 -17.54 7.64
C ASP A 25 -2.89 -16.11 7.40
N PRO A 26 -4.11 -15.78 7.89
CA PRO A 26 -4.65 -14.43 7.77
C PRO A 26 -3.79 -13.37 8.49
N ALA A 27 -2.98 -13.75 9.48
CA ALA A 27 -2.04 -12.84 10.16
C ALA A 27 -0.92 -12.32 9.26
N GLU A 28 -0.65 -12.97 8.12
CA GLU A 28 0.30 -12.50 7.10
C GLU A 28 -0.25 -11.38 6.21
N ILE A 29 -1.53 -11.00 6.39
CA ILE A 29 -2.22 -10.08 5.48
C ILE A 29 -2.56 -8.79 6.21
N GLU A 30 -1.89 -7.73 5.84
CA GLU A 30 -2.08 -6.40 6.38
C GLU A 30 -3.31 -5.72 5.76
N LEU A 31 -4.21 -5.21 6.61
CA LEU A 31 -5.33 -4.36 6.19
C LEU A 31 -4.90 -2.89 6.28
N ILE A 32 -4.74 -2.23 5.15
CA ILE A 32 -4.49 -0.79 5.08
C ILE A 32 -5.82 -0.07 4.83
N ALA A 33 -6.26 0.73 5.80
CA ALA A 33 -7.46 1.56 5.69
C ALA A 33 -7.15 2.83 4.89
N VAL A 34 -7.75 2.97 3.71
CA VAL A 34 -7.48 4.12 2.82
C VAL A 34 -8.29 5.33 3.28
N SER A 35 -7.62 6.29 3.93
CA SER A 35 -8.22 7.42 4.63
C SER A 35 -8.28 8.72 3.80
N LYS A 36 -8.01 8.67 2.50
CA LYS A 36 -8.14 9.84 1.61
C LYS A 36 -9.55 10.44 1.70
N GLY A 37 -9.64 11.76 1.88
CA GLY A 37 -10.92 12.49 1.96
C GLY A 37 -11.75 12.19 3.22
N ARG A 38 -11.18 11.48 4.22
CA ARG A 38 -11.85 11.19 5.49
C ARG A 38 -11.49 12.23 6.55
N SER A 39 -12.44 12.48 7.46
CA SER A 39 -12.21 13.38 8.59
C SER A 39 -11.35 12.72 9.67
N SER A 40 -10.80 13.54 10.57
CA SER A 40 -10.02 13.04 11.71
C SER A 40 -10.88 12.16 12.62
N GLU A 41 -12.15 12.51 12.83
CA GLU A 41 -13.09 11.76 13.66
C GLU A 41 -13.39 10.37 13.08
N GLU A 42 -13.54 10.26 11.76
CA GLU A 42 -13.72 8.96 11.09
C GLU A 42 -12.48 8.07 11.24
N ILE A 43 -11.29 8.67 11.14
CA ILE A 43 -10.01 7.97 11.31
C ILE A 43 -9.86 7.51 12.76
N GLU A 44 -10.10 8.39 13.74
CA GLU A 44 -10.02 8.05 15.16
C GLU A 44 -10.97 6.92 15.56
N ALA A 45 -12.20 6.92 15.02
CA ALA A 45 -13.14 5.82 15.25
C ALA A 45 -12.62 4.47 14.76
N LEU A 46 -11.79 4.44 13.71
CA LEU A 46 -11.12 3.23 13.26
C LEU A 46 -9.88 2.90 14.10
N ILE A 47 -9.12 3.90 14.56
CA ILE A 47 -7.98 3.69 15.48
C ILE A 47 -8.50 3.06 16.78
N ASP A 48 -9.60 3.57 17.34
CA ASP A 48 -10.27 3.05 18.52
C ASP A 48 -10.79 1.62 18.31
N ALA A 49 -11.20 1.30 17.06
CA ALA A 49 -11.56 -0.05 16.66
C ALA A 49 -10.35 -1.00 16.46
N GLY A 50 -9.12 -0.52 16.70
CA GLY A 50 -7.89 -1.28 16.60
C GLY A 50 -7.22 -1.27 15.23
N GLN A 51 -7.61 -0.36 14.30
CA GLN A 51 -6.88 -0.17 13.04
C GLN A 51 -5.56 0.57 13.31
N ARG A 52 -4.47 0.11 12.67
CA ARG A 52 -3.13 0.69 12.85
C ARG A 52 -2.50 1.17 11.54
N ASP A 53 -2.87 0.59 10.43
CA ASP A 53 -2.29 0.87 9.10
C ASP A 53 -3.27 1.69 8.27
N PHE A 54 -2.84 2.89 7.86
CA PHE A 54 -3.64 3.81 7.06
C PHE A 54 -2.92 4.21 5.78
N GLY A 55 -3.68 4.38 4.70
CA GLY A 55 -3.15 4.72 3.40
C GLY A 55 -3.62 6.08 2.90
N GLU A 56 -2.68 6.90 2.40
CA GLU A 56 -2.94 8.21 1.84
C GLU A 56 -2.43 8.32 0.40
N ASN A 57 -3.18 9.07 -0.42
CA ASN A 57 -2.84 9.24 -1.83
C ASN A 57 -1.98 10.47 -2.10
N ARG A 58 -2.10 11.52 -1.27
CA ARG A 58 -1.44 12.82 -1.51
C ARG A 58 -0.68 13.26 -0.27
N VAL A 59 0.61 13.56 -0.46
CA VAL A 59 1.50 13.96 0.64
C VAL A 59 1.00 15.20 1.37
N GLN A 60 0.57 16.25 0.64
CA GLN A 60 0.13 17.51 1.25
C GLN A 60 -1.16 17.35 2.08
N GLU A 61 -2.12 16.58 1.57
CA GLU A 61 -3.36 16.28 2.29
C GLU A 61 -3.06 15.46 3.56
N ALA A 62 -2.16 14.48 3.42
CA ALA A 62 -1.72 13.65 4.54
C ALA A 62 -0.97 14.46 5.60
N LEU A 63 -0.06 15.35 5.23
CA LEU A 63 0.67 16.21 6.18
C LEU A 63 -0.28 17.03 7.03
N ALA A 64 -1.26 17.70 6.40
CA ALA A 64 -2.21 18.54 7.12
C ALA A 64 -3.10 17.73 8.08
N LYS A 65 -3.51 16.54 7.68
CA LYS A 65 -4.42 15.67 8.44
C LYS A 65 -3.72 14.91 9.57
N TRP A 66 -2.55 14.37 9.29
CA TRP A 66 -1.89 13.42 10.18
C TRP A 66 -0.93 14.05 11.19
N ALA A 67 -0.68 15.37 11.13
CA ALA A 67 0.19 16.04 12.10
C ALA A 67 -0.27 15.75 13.55
N ASP A 68 -1.48 16.20 13.89
CA ASP A 68 -2.04 16.03 15.24
C ASP A 68 -2.43 14.56 15.54
N LEU A 69 -2.88 13.82 14.53
CA LEU A 69 -3.28 12.41 14.70
C LEU A 69 -2.09 11.53 15.12
N ARG A 70 -0.92 11.73 14.53
CA ARG A 70 0.28 10.93 14.87
C ARG A 70 0.86 11.28 16.26
N GLU A 71 0.71 12.52 16.70
CA GLU A 71 1.09 12.88 18.06
C GLU A 71 0.24 12.15 19.09
N ARG A 72 -1.07 12.02 18.83
CA ARG A 72 -2.02 11.34 19.72
C ARG A 72 -2.00 9.82 19.59
N HIS A 73 -1.60 9.31 18.42
CA HIS A 73 -1.62 7.89 18.07
C HIS A 73 -0.27 7.45 17.45
N PRO A 74 0.82 7.43 18.25
CA PRO A 74 2.16 7.11 17.75
C PRO A 74 2.30 5.65 17.24
N GLU A 75 1.37 4.77 17.60
CA GLU A 75 1.31 3.37 17.15
C GLU A 75 0.78 3.20 15.72
N VAL A 76 0.26 4.27 15.10
CA VAL A 76 -0.28 4.21 13.73
C VAL A 76 0.83 4.30 12.71
N ARG A 77 0.75 3.43 11.70
CA ARG A 77 1.62 3.43 10.53
C ARG A 77 0.90 4.06 9.33
N LEU A 78 1.60 4.94 8.62
CA LEU A 78 1.05 5.65 7.49
C LEU A 78 1.73 5.22 6.19
N HIS A 79 0.94 4.78 5.22
CA HIS A 79 1.38 4.28 3.93
C HIS A 79 1.10 5.30 2.82
N GLY A 80 2.13 5.69 2.06
CA GLY A 80 1.99 6.48 0.83
C GLY A 80 1.61 5.55 -0.33
N ILE A 81 0.33 5.55 -0.73
CA ILE A 81 -0.19 4.61 -1.73
C ILE A 81 -0.54 5.27 -3.08
N GLY A 82 -0.51 6.59 -3.16
CA GLY A 82 -0.75 7.33 -4.38
C GLY A 82 0.54 7.69 -5.12
N ARG A 83 0.40 8.12 -6.37
CA ARG A 83 1.54 8.51 -7.22
C ARG A 83 2.36 9.61 -6.54
N LEU A 84 3.66 9.38 -6.42
CA LEU A 84 4.58 10.29 -5.75
C LEU A 84 5.46 11.03 -6.77
N GLN A 85 5.45 12.36 -6.69
CA GLN A 85 6.36 13.22 -7.45
C GLN A 85 7.72 13.27 -6.76
N SER A 86 8.82 13.25 -7.53
CA SER A 86 10.19 13.25 -6.97
C SER A 86 10.50 14.50 -6.12
N ASN A 87 9.88 15.65 -6.46
CA ASN A 87 10.02 16.88 -5.67
C ASN A 87 9.28 16.88 -4.32
N LYS A 88 8.53 15.79 -4.02
CA LYS A 88 7.84 15.55 -2.75
C LYS A 88 8.49 14.45 -1.92
N ALA A 89 9.69 14.01 -2.31
CA ALA A 89 10.40 12.94 -1.62
C ALA A 89 10.74 13.31 -0.16
N ALA A 90 11.12 14.55 0.12
CA ALA A 90 11.44 15.00 1.47
C ALA A 90 10.25 14.87 2.42
N GLU A 91 9.10 15.40 2.00
CA GLU A 91 7.85 15.30 2.77
C GLU A 91 7.38 13.83 2.90
N ALA A 92 7.54 13.03 1.83
CA ALA A 92 7.16 11.63 1.86
C ALA A 92 8.02 10.81 2.83
N VAL A 93 9.33 11.01 2.84
CA VAL A 93 10.26 10.35 3.76
C VAL A 93 9.97 10.72 5.22
N SER A 94 9.64 11.97 5.50
CA SER A 94 9.32 12.39 6.88
C SER A 94 7.99 11.82 7.36
N LEU A 95 7.02 11.62 6.47
CA LEU A 95 5.64 11.30 6.81
C LEU A 95 5.33 9.81 6.78
N PHE A 96 5.71 9.11 5.70
CA PHE A 96 5.26 7.74 5.45
C PHE A 96 6.18 6.68 6.06
N ASP A 97 5.57 5.68 6.68
CA ASP A 97 6.26 4.50 7.21
C ASP A 97 6.49 3.44 6.13
N ALA A 98 5.75 3.50 5.02
CA ALA A 98 6.00 2.73 3.80
C ALA A 98 5.50 3.50 2.58
N ILE A 99 6.15 3.31 1.41
CA ILE A 99 5.78 3.95 0.15
C ILE A 99 5.50 2.86 -0.89
N HIS A 100 4.26 2.84 -1.42
CA HIS A 100 3.80 1.78 -2.33
C HIS A 100 3.88 2.15 -3.82
N SER A 101 4.39 3.32 -4.14
CA SER A 101 4.28 3.92 -5.47
C SER A 101 5.63 4.22 -6.13
N LEU A 102 6.67 3.45 -5.80
CA LEU A 102 7.96 3.56 -6.47
C LEU A 102 7.87 2.98 -7.89
N ASP A 103 7.94 3.83 -8.90
CA ASP A 103 7.69 3.44 -10.30
C ASP A 103 8.82 3.82 -11.27
N ARG A 104 9.91 4.45 -10.81
CA ARG A 104 11.01 4.91 -11.67
C ARG A 104 12.28 5.22 -10.87
N SER A 105 13.43 5.17 -11.55
CA SER A 105 14.76 5.42 -10.94
C SER A 105 14.88 6.84 -10.38
N SER A 106 14.35 7.86 -11.06
CA SER A 106 14.42 9.25 -10.57
C SER A 106 13.66 9.48 -9.25
N LEU A 107 12.64 8.68 -8.96
CA LEU A 107 11.97 8.70 -7.65
C LEU A 107 12.80 7.94 -6.62
N LEU A 108 13.39 6.80 -6.98
CA LEU A 108 14.32 6.07 -6.12
C LEU A 108 15.46 6.96 -5.66
N ASP A 109 16.15 7.65 -6.60
CA ASP A 109 17.25 8.54 -6.30
C ASP A 109 16.84 9.68 -5.35
N ALA A 110 15.64 10.26 -5.58
CA ALA A 110 15.09 11.29 -4.72
C ALA A 110 14.80 10.78 -3.29
N LEU A 111 14.22 9.60 -3.16
CA LEU A 111 13.93 8.99 -1.85
C LEU A 111 15.20 8.62 -1.09
N VAL A 112 16.23 8.09 -1.78
CA VAL A 112 17.54 7.79 -1.18
C VAL A 112 18.17 9.09 -0.67
N LYS A 113 18.27 10.11 -1.52
CA LYS A 113 18.86 11.41 -1.17
C LYS A 113 18.20 12.06 0.05
N GLU A 114 16.86 12.05 0.10
CA GLU A 114 16.15 12.66 1.22
C GLU A 114 16.16 11.74 2.46
N GLY A 115 16.22 10.41 2.26
CA GLY A 115 16.42 9.45 3.34
C GLY A 115 17.76 9.58 4.05
N GLU A 116 18.84 9.79 3.28
CA GLU A 116 20.19 10.06 3.83
C GLU A 116 20.22 11.34 4.67
N LYS A 117 19.51 12.40 4.23
CA LYS A 117 19.42 13.65 4.99
C LYS A 117 18.63 13.51 6.29
N ALA A 118 17.59 12.68 6.27
CA ALA A 118 16.67 12.46 7.40
C ALA A 118 17.12 11.32 8.33
N ASP A 119 18.17 10.59 7.96
CA ASP A 119 18.59 9.32 8.59
C ASP A 119 17.41 8.35 8.74
N ARG A 120 16.58 8.26 7.66
CA ARG A 120 15.36 7.45 7.64
C ARG A 120 15.09 6.85 6.27
N PHE A 121 14.97 5.52 6.20
CA PHE A 121 14.68 4.80 4.99
C PHE A 121 13.38 4.00 5.12
N SER A 122 12.28 4.57 4.62
CA SER A 122 10.98 3.88 4.59
C SER A 122 11.00 2.73 3.59
N PRO A 123 10.44 1.55 3.94
CA PRO A 123 10.25 0.44 3.00
C PRO A 123 9.46 0.87 1.76
N VAL A 124 9.86 0.34 0.59
CA VAL A 124 9.22 0.67 -0.68
C VAL A 124 8.65 -0.55 -1.38
N TYR A 125 7.49 -0.38 -2.01
CA TYR A 125 6.94 -1.31 -2.99
C TYR A 125 7.18 -0.75 -4.38
N VAL A 126 7.68 -1.58 -5.29
CA VAL A 126 7.77 -1.22 -6.71
C VAL A 126 6.37 -1.33 -7.31
N GLN A 127 5.83 -0.20 -7.76
CA GLN A 127 4.55 -0.16 -8.46
C GLN A 127 4.71 -0.58 -9.91
N VAL A 128 3.93 -1.57 -10.33
CA VAL A 128 3.92 -2.10 -11.70
C VAL A 128 2.65 -1.65 -12.42
N ASN A 129 2.78 -1.10 -13.61
CA ASN A 129 1.66 -0.86 -14.52
C ASN A 129 1.21 -2.19 -15.13
N ILE A 130 0.51 -2.97 -14.32
CA ILE A 130 0.16 -4.37 -14.62
C ILE A 130 -0.84 -4.50 -15.78
N GLY A 131 -1.61 -3.46 -16.05
CA GLY A 131 -2.58 -3.39 -17.14
C GLY A 131 -2.04 -2.74 -18.41
N GLU A 132 -0.78 -2.27 -18.41
CA GLU A 132 -0.14 -1.58 -19.52
C GLU A 132 -0.95 -0.39 -20.06
N GLU A 133 -1.60 0.37 -19.14
CA GLU A 133 -2.42 1.55 -19.44
C GLU A 133 -1.54 2.81 -19.40
N GLU A 134 -1.41 3.54 -20.51
CA GLU A 134 -0.50 4.71 -20.63
C GLU A 134 -0.73 5.80 -19.58
N GLN A 135 -1.99 6.01 -19.15
CA GLN A 135 -2.37 7.05 -18.18
C GLN A 135 -2.12 6.66 -16.73
N LYS A 136 -1.82 5.38 -16.42
CA LYS A 136 -1.59 4.90 -15.05
C LYS A 136 -0.13 4.97 -14.65
N GLY A 137 0.09 5.17 -13.34
CA GLY A 137 1.41 5.05 -12.72
C GLY A 137 1.85 3.60 -12.63
N GLY A 138 3.14 3.41 -12.42
CA GLY A 138 3.81 2.12 -12.35
C GLY A 138 4.84 1.98 -13.46
N CYS A 139 5.95 1.27 -13.19
CA CYS A 139 6.92 0.91 -14.21
C CYS A 139 6.35 -0.12 -15.19
N ALA A 140 6.88 -0.19 -16.38
CA ALA A 140 6.53 -1.24 -17.33
C ALA A 140 6.92 -2.62 -16.77
N ILE A 141 6.20 -3.68 -17.18
CA ILE A 141 6.50 -5.06 -16.75
C ILE A 141 7.95 -5.44 -17.07
N SER A 142 8.47 -5.00 -18.22
CA SER A 142 9.86 -5.22 -18.64
C SER A 142 10.90 -4.54 -17.74
N GLU A 143 10.55 -3.47 -17.05
CA GLU A 143 11.43 -2.67 -16.19
C GLU A 143 11.48 -3.17 -14.74
N VAL A 144 10.57 -4.06 -14.33
CA VAL A 144 10.46 -4.56 -12.94
C VAL A 144 11.79 -5.11 -12.45
N ARG A 145 12.49 -5.91 -13.26
CA ARG A 145 13.77 -6.52 -12.89
C ARG A 145 14.80 -5.45 -12.51
N ASP A 146 14.95 -4.46 -13.36
CA ASP A 146 16.00 -3.47 -13.23
C ASP A 146 15.69 -2.51 -12.06
N LEU A 147 14.42 -2.15 -11.85
CA LEU A 147 14.02 -1.31 -10.73
C LEU A 147 14.13 -2.08 -9.39
N VAL A 148 13.74 -3.34 -9.33
CA VAL A 148 13.94 -4.21 -8.15
C VAL A 148 15.43 -4.33 -7.81
N ALA A 149 16.29 -4.54 -8.81
CA ALA A 149 17.74 -4.61 -8.61
C ALA A 149 18.30 -3.26 -8.09
N ALA A 150 17.83 -2.15 -8.63
CA ALA A 150 18.24 -0.81 -8.18
C ALA A 150 17.83 -0.54 -6.72
N VAL A 151 16.60 -0.92 -6.31
CA VAL A 151 16.16 -0.80 -4.90
C VAL A 151 17.04 -1.65 -3.99
N ARG A 152 17.35 -2.89 -4.36
CA ARG A 152 18.21 -3.77 -3.56
C ARG A 152 19.64 -3.27 -3.42
N ALA A 153 20.13 -2.51 -4.40
CA ALA A 153 21.45 -1.87 -4.36
C ALA A 153 21.47 -0.57 -3.56
N SER A 154 20.29 -0.05 -3.17
CA SER A 154 20.13 1.17 -2.39
C SER A 154 19.92 0.88 -0.90
N PRO A 155 19.99 1.89 -0.01
CA PRO A 155 19.68 1.72 1.41
C PRO A 155 18.17 1.53 1.70
N LEU A 156 17.28 1.71 0.72
CA LEU A 156 15.84 1.55 0.92
C LEU A 156 15.46 0.07 1.04
N PRO A 157 14.73 -0.35 2.09
CA PRO A 157 14.22 -1.70 2.18
C PRO A 157 13.18 -2.00 1.08
N LEU A 158 13.38 -3.06 0.30
CA LEU A 158 12.39 -3.53 -0.66
C LEU A 158 11.31 -4.33 0.08
N ALA A 159 10.10 -3.76 0.21
CA ALA A 159 8.97 -4.40 0.85
C ALA A 159 8.20 -5.33 -0.08
N GLY A 160 8.11 -5.00 -1.38
CA GLY A 160 7.31 -5.82 -2.29
C GLY A 160 7.08 -5.21 -3.67
N LEU A 161 6.12 -5.81 -4.38
CA LEU A 161 5.51 -5.24 -5.59
C LEU A 161 4.10 -4.72 -5.28
N MET A 162 3.67 -3.70 -6.00
CA MET A 162 2.33 -3.15 -5.91
C MET A 162 1.69 -3.06 -7.30
N ALA A 163 0.40 -3.33 -7.39
CA ALA A 163 -0.37 -3.05 -8.60
C ALA A 163 -1.83 -2.66 -8.31
N ILE A 164 -2.41 -1.99 -9.31
CA ILE A 164 -3.83 -1.66 -9.40
C ILE A 164 -4.30 -2.13 -10.76
N PRO A 165 -5.11 -3.20 -10.84
CA PRO A 165 -5.67 -3.69 -12.10
C PRO A 165 -6.49 -2.63 -12.85
N PRO A 166 -6.70 -2.78 -14.17
CA PRO A 166 -7.63 -1.94 -14.92
C PRO A 166 -9.05 -1.97 -14.34
N VAL A 167 -9.74 -0.84 -14.43
CA VAL A 167 -11.12 -0.72 -13.94
C VAL A 167 -12.08 -1.42 -14.88
N GLY A 168 -13.08 -2.13 -14.32
CA GLY A 168 -14.14 -2.76 -15.11
C GLY A 168 -13.77 -4.09 -15.76
N VAL A 169 -12.62 -4.67 -15.42
CA VAL A 169 -12.20 -6.00 -15.87
C VAL A 169 -12.01 -6.95 -14.69
N GLU A 170 -12.00 -8.26 -14.97
CA GLU A 170 -11.70 -9.28 -13.96
C GLU A 170 -10.27 -9.10 -13.43
N PRO A 171 -10.06 -8.83 -12.10
CA PRO A 171 -8.75 -8.49 -11.57
C PRO A 171 -7.82 -9.70 -11.37
N SER A 172 -8.35 -10.90 -11.23
CA SER A 172 -7.59 -12.10 -10.85
C SER A 172 -6.40 -12.43 -11.77
N PRO A 173 -6.49 -12.29 -13.12
CA PRO A 173 -5.33 -12.49 -13.98
C PRO A 173 -4.17 -11.53 -13.70
N TYR A 174 -4.48 -10.28 -13.36
CA TYR A 174 -3.48 -9.27 -13.03
C TYR A 174 -2.81 -9.53 -11.68
N PHE A 175 -3.58 -9.97 -10.68
CA PHE A 175 -3.02 -10.39 -9.39
C PHE A 175 -2.12 -11.62 -9.53
N ALA A 176 -2.53 -12.60 -10.33
CA ALA A 176 -1.72 -13.77 -10.63
C ALA A 176 -0.42 -13.41 -11.37
N LEU A 177 -0.48 -12.44 -12.30
CA LEU A 177 0.69 -11.92 -12.99
C LEU A 177 1.64 -11.21 -12.03
N LEU A 178 1.13 -10.34 -11.14
CA LEU A 178 1.97 -9.67 -10.13
C LEU A 178 2.65 -10.69 -9.21
N ALA A 179 1.92 -11.71 -8.74
CA ALA A 179 2.47 -12.79 -7.93
C ALA A 179 3.55 -13.60 -8.68
N LYS A 180 3.37 -13.82 -9.98
CA LYS A 180 4.38 -14.47 -10.84
C LYS A 180 5.63 -13.60 -10.99
N LEU A 181 5.48 -12.30 -11.18
CA LEU A 181 6.61 -11.36 -11.25
C LEU A 181 7.37 -11.33 -9.93
N ALA A 182 6.66 -11.27 -8.80
CA ALA A 182 7.27 -11.27 -7.47
C ALA A 182 8.11 -12.54 -7.24
N ARG A 183 7.56 -13.72 -7.52
CA ARG A 183 8.33 -14.98 -7.43
C ARG A 183 9.54 -15.00 -8.35
N ARG A 184 9.43 -14.48 -9.59
CA ARG A 184 10.55 -14.43 -10.54
C ARG A 184 11.72 -13.59 -10.02
N HIS A 185 11.44 -12.60 -9.20
CA HIS A 185 12.43 -11.65 -8.68
C HIS A 185 12.71 -11.82 -7.18
N ASP A 186 12.28 -12.94 -6.58
CA ASP A 186 12.46 -13.25 -5.15
C ASP A 186 11.94 -12.13 -4.23
N VAL A 187 10.77 -11.57 -4.58
CA VAL A 187 10.06 -10.57 -3.80
C VAL A 187 8.85 -11.22 -3.13
N THR A 188 8.69 -11.05 -1.83
CA THR A 188 7.63 -11.71 -1.05
C THR A 188 6.40 -10.84 -0.83
N GLY A 189 6.57 -9.53 -0.67
CA GLY A 189 5.46 -8.62 -0.41
C GLY A 189 4.62 -8.33 -1.66
N LEU A 190 3.28 -8.36 -1.51
CA LEU A 190 2.33 -8.06 -2.58
C LEU A 190 1.25 -7.10 -2.06
N SER A 191 1.37 -5.82 -2.43
CA SER A 191 0.35 -4.81 -2.15
C SER A 191 -0.64 -4.76 -3.31
N MET A 192 -1.77 -5.45 -3.18
CA MET A 192 -2.81 -5.53 -4.21
C MET A 192 -4.16 -5.86 -3.58
N GLY A 193 -5.24 -5.50 -4.25
CA GLY A 193 -6.61 -5.66 -3.76
C GLY A 193 -7.15 -4.43 -3.05
N MET A 194 -8.39 -4.07 -3.41
CA MET A 194 -9.16 -2.94 -2.90
C MET A 194 -10.53 -3.40 -2.41
N SER A 195 -11.43 -2.49 -2.04
CA SER A 195 -12.74 -2.79 -1.47
C SER A 195 -13.56 -3.82 -2.26
N SER A 196 -13.47 -3.84 -3.58
CA SER A 196 -14.24 -4.73 -4.46
C SER A 196 -13.58 -6.08 -4.72
N ASP A 197 -12.27 -6.20 -4.57
CA ASP A 197 -11.49 -7.33 -5.09
C ASP A 197 -10.45 -7.90 -4.10
N TYR A 198 -10.39 -7.38 -2.86
CA TYR A 198 -9.39 -7.81 -1.87
C TYR A 198 -9.44 -9.32 -1.59
N LYS A 199 -10.62 -9.96 -1.64
CA LYS A 199 -10.73 -11.41 -1.42
C LYS A 199 -10.00 -12.20 -2.50
N ALA A 200 -10.18 -11.83 -3.77
CA ALA A 200 -9.45 -12.42 -4.88
C ALA A 200 -7.94 -12.17 -4.77
N ALA A 201 -7.55 -10.95 -4.38
CA ALA A 201 -6.15 -10.61 -4.14
C ALA A 201 -5.52 -11.46 -3.02
N VAL A 202 -6.22 -11.65 -1.90
CA VAL A 202 -5.79 -12.54 -0.80
C VAL A 202 -5.58 -13.97 -1.28
N MET A 203 -6.54 -14.53 -2.02
CA MET A 203 -6.42 -15.88 -2.58
C MET A 203 -5.22 -16.02 -3.55
N LEU A 204 -4.82 -14.94 -4.21
CA LEU A 204 -3.71 -14.90 -5.16
C LEU A 204 -2.38 -14.39 -4.56
N GLY A 205 -2.30 -14.28 -3.23
CA GLY A 205 -1.04 -14.06 -2.53
C GLY A 205 -0.82 -12.65 -1.98
N ALA A 206 -1.83 -11.75 -1.97
CA ALA A 206 -1.68 -10.43 -1.35
C ALA A 206 -1.17 -10.54 0.09
N THR A 207 -0.20 -9.73 0.44
CA THR A 207 0.29 -9.54 1.82
C THR A 207 -0.19 -8.21 2.40
N ALA A 208 -0.66 -7.29 1.56
CA ALA A 208 -1.29 -6.05 1.96
C ALA A 208 -2.49 -5.76 1.05
N VAL A 209 -3.65 -5.49 1.64
CA VAL A 209 -4.87 -5.05 0.94
C VAL A 209 -5.22 -3.62 1.35
N ARG A 210 -5.70 -2.80 0.39
CA ARG A 210 -5.95 -1.37 0.58
C ARG A 210 -7.46 -1.09 0.46
N VAL A 211 -8.14 -1.04 1.58
CA VAL A 211 -9.60 -0.94 1.63
C VAL A 211 -10.01 0.48 2.06
N GLY A 212 -10.77 1.18 1.22
CA GLY A 212 -11.30 2.52 1.49
C GLY A 212 -12.80 2.46 1.84
N THR A 213 -13.64 2.54 0.82
CA THR A 213 -15.10 2.63 0.96
C THR A 213 -15.66 1.60 1.95
N ALA A 214 -15.32 0.34 1.80
CA ALA A 214 -15.90 -0.73 2.63
C ALA A 214 -15.49 -0.72 4.11
N VAL A 215 -14.48 0.05 4.52
CA VAL A 215 -14.08 0.19 5.93
C VAL A 215 -14.60 1.48 6.57
N PHE A 216 -14.94 2.50 5.75
CA PHE A 216 -15.46 3.78 6.23
C PHE A 216 -16.98 3.96 6.02
N GLU A 217 -17.56 3.29 5.02
CA GLU A 217 -18.97 3.43 4.62
C GLU A 217 -19.71 2.09 4.70
N ASP A 218 -21.04 2.17 4.90
CA ASP A 218 -21.93 1.01 4.92
C ASP A 218 -22.32 0.56 3.49
#